data_d4045418adba37d08504db4a17d13f2d
#
_entry.id   d4045418adba37d08504db4a17d13f2d
#
_cell.length_a   1.000
_cell.length_b   1.000
_cell.length_c   1.000
_cell.angle_alpha   90.00
_cell.angle_beta   90.00
_cell.angle_gamma   90.00
#
_symmetry.space_group_name_H-M   'P 1'
#
loop_
_entity.id
_entity.type
_entity.pdbx_description
1 polymer ?
#
loop_
_entity_poly.entity_id
_entity_poly.type
_entity_poly.pdbx_seq_one_letter_code
_entity_poly.pdbx_strand_id
1 'polypeptide(L)'
;MAEIEIYPDKLDEYLSFAEEVGRVSMATEPGVIGLFSMRDKSDASKVYILEVYADKEAYQAHLQTAHFKKYKGGTSSMVKSLKLIDTNPLVTATLKKSAIR
;
A
#
# COMPACT_ATOMS: atom_id res chain seq x y z
N MET A 1 -7.05 3.31 -1.02
CA MET A 1 -6.08 4.12 -1.81
C MET A 1 -5.29 5.01 -0.88
N ALA A 2 -3.98 4.97 -0.98
CA ALA A 2 -3.12 5.88 -0.24
C ALA A 2 -2.41 6.81 -1.22
N GLU A 3 -2.36 8.10 -0.87
CA GLU A 3 -1.59 9.11 -1.60
C GLU A 3 -0.52 9.62 -0.65
N ILE A 4 0.73 9.40 -0.99
CA ILE A 4 1.86 9.62 -0.09
C ILE A 4 2.86 10.55 -0.77
N GLU A 5 3.25 11.59 -0.05
CA GLU A 5 4.34 12.45 -0.51
C GLU A 5 5.56 12.20 0.39
N ILE A 6 6.69 11.90 -0.24
CA ILE A 6 7.93 11.54 0.43
C ILE A 6 8.92 12.69 0.30
N TYR A 7 9.68 12.97 1.35
CA TYR A 7 10.79 13.91 1.24
C TYR A 7 11.77 13.38 0.20
N PRO A 8 12.17 14.19 -0.81
CA PRO A 8 12.93 13.68 -1.96
C PRO A 8 14.24 12.98 -1.60
N ASP A 9 14.92 13.43 -0.55
CA ASP A 9 16.17 12.81 -0.10
C ASP A 9 15.97 11.46 0.60
N LYS A 10 14.72 11.10 0.90
CA LYS A 10 14.37 9.83 1.55
C LYS A 10 13.68 8.85 0.61
N LEU A 11 13.52 9.22 -0.65
CA LEU A 11 12.72 8.43 -1.58
C LEU A 11 13.24 7.00 -1.76
N ASP A 12 14.54 6.83 -2.00
CA ASP A 12 15.10 5.50 -2.22
C ASP A 12 14.95 4.60 -1.00
N GLU A 13 15.19 5.14 0.17
CA GLU A 13 15.02 4.42 1.42
C GLU A 13 13.56 4.04 1.65
N TYR A 14 12.65 4.98 1.39
CA TYR A 14 11.22 4.71 1.49
C TYR A 14 10.79 3.57 0.57
N LEU A 15 11.26 3.59 -0.68
CA LEU A 15 10.87 2.58 -1.67
C LEU A 15 11.32 1.17 -1.25
N SER A 16 12.45 1.05 -0.54
CA SER A 16 12.89 -0.24 -0.01
C SER A 16 11.93 -0.78 1.04
N PHE A 17 11.48 0.08 1.95
CA PHE A 17 10.47 -0.31 2.95
C PHE A 17 9.14 -0.68 2.29
N ALA A 18 8.71 0.10 1.31
CA ALA A 18 7.44 -0.13 0.62
C ALA A 18 7.46 -1.45 -0.16
N GLU A 19 8.57 -1.77 -0.81
CA GLU A 19 8.73 -3.03 -1.53
C GLU A 19 8.65 -4.21 -0.56
N GLU A 20 9.34 -4.14 0.56
CA GLU A 20 9.33 -5.22 1.54
C GLU A 20 7.94 -5.45 2.11
N VAL A 21 7.24 -4.41 2.56
CA VAL A 21 5.92 -4.58 3.16
C VAL A 21 4.93 -5.12 2.15
N GLY A 22 5.00 -4.66 0.91
CA GLY A 22 4.12 -5.16 -0.16
C GLY A 22 4.35 -6.62 -0.44
N ARG A 23 5.60 -7.01 -0.60
CA ARG A 23 5.97 -8.39 -0.90
C ARG A 23 5.56 -9.34 0.23
N VAL A 24 5.86 -8.99 1.47
CA VAL A 24 5.54 -9.84 2.62
C VAL A 24 4.01 -9.92 2.83
N SER A 25 3.31 -8.81 2.66
CA SER A 25 1.86 -8.79 2.80
C SER A 25 1.18 -9.71 1.78
N MET A 26 1.59 -9.64 0.53
CA MET A 26 1.04 -10.50 -0.52
C MET A 26 1.38 -11.97 -0.28
N ALA A 27 2.55 -12.26 0.26
CA ALA A 27 3.00 -13.63 0.49
C ALA A 27 2.34 -14.28 1.71
N THR A 28 1.99 -13.50 2.74
CA THR A 28 1.62 -14.07 4.04
C THR A 28 0.19 -13.76 4.50
N GLU A 29 -0.47 -12.76 3.91
CA GLU A 29 -1.81 -12.34 4.34
C GLU A 29 -2.86 -12.73 3.32
N PRO A 30 -3.63 -13.80 3.56
CA PRO A 30 -4.64 -14.24 2.58
C PRO A 30 -5.75 -13.21 2.35
N GLY A 31 -5.99 -12.31 3.30
CA GLY A 31 -6.99 -11.27 3.15
C GLY A 31 -6.53 -10.05 2.35
N VAL A 32 -5.24 -9.96 2.00
CA VAL A 32 -4.73 -8.93 1.11
C VAL A 32 -4.87 -9.43 -0.32
N ILE A 33 -5.82 -8.87 -1.07
CA ILE A 33 -6.10 -9.29 -2.43
C ILE A 33 -5.12 -8.65 -3.39
N GLY A 34 -4.76 -7.40 -3.19
CA GLY A 34 -3.83 -6.71 -4.05
C GLY A 34 -3.27 -5.45 -3.44
N LEU A 35 -2.00 -5.20 -3.73
CA LEU A 35 -1.32 -3.95 -3.40
C LEU A 35 -0.60 -3.51 -4.67
N PHE A 36 -1.03 -2.40 -5.22
CA PHE A 36 -0.48 -1.89 -6.47
C PHE A 36 0.08 -0.50 -6.23
N SER A 37 1.40 -0.38 -6.22
CA SER A 37 2.09 0.88 -5.95
C SER A 37 2.50 1.55 -7.24
N MET A 38 2.29 2.86 -7.31
CA MET A 38 2.58 3.67 -8.47
C MET A 38 3.31 4.92 -8.05
N ARG A 39 4.20 5.39 -8.90
CA ARG A 39 4.86 6.67 -8.70
C ARG A 39 4.27 7.68 -9.67
N ASP A 40 4.04 8.90 -9.22
CA ASP A 40 3.57 9.97 -10.08
C ASP A 40 4.60 10.22 -11.18
N LYS A 41 4.12 10.31 -12.43
CA LYS A 41 5.01 10.47 -13.58
C LYS A 41 5.67 11.85 -13.61
N SER A 42 4.99 12.86 -13.07
CA SER A 42 5.48 14.23 -13.06
C SER A 42 6.26 14.60 -11.80
N ASP A 43 6.05 13.85 -10.72
CA ASP A 43 6.69 14.12 -9.43
C ASP A 43 7.06 12.80 -8.76
N ALA A 44 8.34 12.44 -8.84
CA ALA A 44 8.84 11.17 -8.35
C ALA A 44 8.68 11.00 -6.83
N SER A 45 8.47 12.07 -6.08
CA SER A 45 8.26 12.00 -4.63
C SER A 45 6.83 11.68 -4.23
N LYS A 46 5.91 11.58 -5.20
CA LYS A 46 4.51 11.21 -4.95
C LYS A 46 4.27 9.76 -5.31
N VAL A 47 3.74 9.02 -4.35
CA VAL A 47 3.47 7.59 -4.47
C VAL A 47 2.00 7.36 -4.20
N TYR A 48 1.37 6.53 -5.03
CA TYR A 48 -0.02 6.12 -4.88
C TYR A 48 -0.04 4.62 -4.68
N ILE A 49 -0.83 4.15 -3.72
CA ILE A 49 -0.99 2.72 -3.48
C ILE A 49 -2.47 2.37 -3.54
N LEU A 50 -2.82 1.54 -4.52
CA LEU A 50 -4.13 0.93 -4.59
C LEU A 50 -4.09 -0.33 -3.75
N GLU A 51 -4.94 -0.39 -2.71
CA GLU A 51 -4.96 -1.49 -1.77
C GLU A 51 -6.33 -2.16 -1.83
N VAL A 52 -6.33 -3.45 -2.02
CA VAL A 52 -7.57 -4.24 -2.08
C VAL A 52 -7.52 -5.31 -1.01
N TYR A 53 -8.50 -5.30 -0.12
CA TYR A 53 -8.63 -6.28 0.96
C TYR A 53 -9.91 -7.08 0.78
N ALA A 54 -9.91 -8.31 1.27
CA ALA A 54 -11.09 -9.19 1.18
C ALA A 54 -12.29 -8.60 1.93
N ASP A 55 -12.02 -8.00 3.09
CA ASP A 55 -13.03 -7.38 3.94
C ASP A 55 -12.35 -6.40 4.90
N LYS A 56 -13.17 -5.76 5.73
CA LYS A 56 -12.68 -4.80 6.73
C LYS A 56 -11.78 -5.46 7.76
N GLU A 57 -12.09 -6.69 8.15
CA GLU A 57 -11.31 -7.45 9.13
C GLU A 57 -9.92 -7.75 8.61
N ALA A 58 -9.79 -8.05 7.31
CA ALA A 58 -8.49 -8.25 6.67
C ALA A 58 -7.62 -6.99 6.73
N TYR A 59 -8.22 -5.83 6.50
CA TYR A 59 -7.52 -4.56 6.62
C TYR A 59 -7.07 -4.32 8.06
N GLN A 60 -7.95 -4.54 9.03
CA GLN A 60 -7.60 -4.37 10.44
C GLN A 60 -6.46 -5.31 10.84
N ALA A 61 -6.50 -6.55 10.38
CA ALA A 61 -5.46 -7.52 10.65
C ALA A 61 -4.12 -7.09 10.05
N HIS A 62 -4.15 -6.53 8.83
CA HIS A 62 -2.96 -6.04 8.16
C HIS A 62 -2.22 -4.99 9.00
N LEU A 63 -2.95 -4.08 9.61
CA LEU A 63 -2.37 -3.02 10.45
C LEU A 63 -1.67 -3.57 11.69
N GLN A 64 -1.99 -4.79 12.12
CA GLN A 64 -1.41 -5.39 13.31
C GLN A 64 -0.21 -6.30 13.01
N THR A 65 0.11 -6.51 11.74
CA THR A 65 1.23 -7.37 11.37
C THR A 65 2.58 -6.74 11.73
N ALA A 66 3.57 -7.60 12.01
CA ALA A 66 4.93 -7.14 12.29
C ALA A 66 5.53 -6.39 11.12
N HIS A 67 5.28 -6.86 9.90
CA HIS A 67 5.82 -6.22 8.70
C HIS A 67 5.19 -4.84 8.44
N PHE A 68 3.89 -4.66 8.71
CA PHE A 68 3.28 -3.35 8.59
C PHE A 68 3.85 -2.38 9.63
N LYS A 69 3.99 -2.84 10.89
CA LYS A 69 4.55 -2.00 11.97
C LYS A 69 5.98 -1.59 11.69
N LYS A 70 6.77 -2.49 11.12
CA LYS A 70 8.14 -2.18 10.69
C LYS A 70 8.14 -1.10 9.61
N TYR A 71 7.29 -1.25 8.60
CA TYR A 71 7.15 -0.27 7.55
C TYR A 71 6.73 1.09 8.11
N LYS A 72 5.68 1.12 8.92
CA LYS A 72 5.14 2.37 9.46
C LYS A 72 6.14 3.07 10.36
N GLY A 73 6.78 2.32 11.25
CA GLY A 73 7.78 2.87 12.15
C GLY A 73 9.04 3.36 11.43
N GLY A 74 9.47 2.61 10.41
CA GLY A 74 10.67 2.95 9.67
C GLY A 74 10.50 4.12 8.69
N THR A 75 9.27 4.38 8.24
CA THR A 75 9.03 5.38 7.20
C THR A 75 8.35 6.66 7.70
N SER A 76 7.90 6.71 8.94
CA SER A 76 7.11 7.85 9.42
C SER A 76 7.84 9.20 9.29
N SER A 77 9.15 9.21 9.47
CA SER A 77 9.95 10.45 9.32
C SER A 77 10.25 10.80 7.86
N MET A 78 10.00 9.89 6.94
CA MET A 78 10.25 10.07 5.50
C MET A 78 9.03 10.64 4.77
N VAL A 79 7.85 10.55 5.41
CA VAL A 79 6.59 10.94 4.80
C VAL A 79 6.29 12.40 5.10
N LYS A 80 6.17 13.19 4.03
CA LYS A 80 5.81 14.61 4.14
C LYS A 80 4.31 14.77 4.30
N SER A 81 3.52 13.98 3.58
CA SER A 81 2.07 13.97 3.70
C SER A 81 1.50 12.60 3.35
N LEU A 82 0.39 12.26 3.97
CA LEU A 82 -0.33 11.01 3.73
C LEU A 82 -1.82 11.29 3.70
N LYS A 83 -2.47 10.83 2.64
CA LYS A 83 -3.93 10.88 2.53
C LYS A 83 -4.44 9.48 2.26
N LEU A 84 -5.33 9.00 3.11
CA LEU A 84 -6.00 7.72 2.93
C LEU A 84 -7.41 7.98 2.39
N ILE A 85 -7.77 7.30 1.30
CA ILE A 85 -9.07 7.41 0.67
C ILE A 85 -9.71 6.04 0.70
N ASP A 86 -10.77 5.91 1.51
CA ASP A 86 -11.55 4.68 1.54
C ASP A 86 -12.52 4.70 0.38
N THR A 87 -12.60 3.58 -0.32
CA THR A 87 -13.46 3.47 -1.51
C THR A 87 -14.27 2.20 -1.45
N ASN A 88 -15.40 2.23 -2.14
CA ASN A 88 -16.20 1.04 -2.39
C ASN A 88 -16.16 0.74 -3.89
N PRO A 89 -15.94 -0.51 -4.29
CA PRO A 89 -15.94 -0.85 -5.71
C PRO A 89 -17.32 -0.60 -6.32
N LEU A 90 -17.32 0.03 -7.49
CA LEU A 90 -18.58 0.25 -8.23
C LEU A 90 -18.98 -0.98 -9.02
N VAL A 91 -18.00 -1.67 -9.61
CA VAL A 91 -18.21 -2.90 -10.35
C VAL A 91 -17.12 -3.90 -10.01
N THR A 92 -17.54 -5.12 -9.69
CA THR A 92 -16.61 -6.21 -9.39
C THR A 92 -16.07 -6.88 -10.65
N ALA A 93 -16.70 -6.66 -11.79
CA ALA A 93 -16.28 -7.26 -13.06
C ALA A 93 -14.83 -6.92 -13.44
N THR A 94 -14.36 -5.74 -13.02
CA THR A 94 -12.99 -5.31 -13.31
C THR A 94 -11.94 -6.09 -12.52
N LEU A 95 -12.32 -6.69 -11.39
CA LEU A 95 -11.41 -7.48 -10.57
C LEU A 95 -11.46 -8.97 -10.90
N LYS A 96 -12.48 -9.38 -11.63
CA LYS A 96 -12.77 -10.79 -11.84
C LYS A 96 -11.57 -11.56 -12.39
N LYS A 97 -10.94 -11.04 -13.44
CA LYS A 97 -9.86 -11.76 -14.12
C LYS A 97 -8.63 -11.88 -13.24
N SER A 98 -8.27 -10.86 -12.52
CA SER A 98 -7.09 -10.90 -11.66
C SER A 98 -7.35 -11.63 -10.36
N ALA A 99 -8.53 -11.48 -9.77
CA ALA A 99 -8.87 -12.10 -8.49
C ALA A 99 -9.02 -13.60 -8.59
N ILE A 100 -9.49 -14.08 -9.73
CA ILE A 100 -9.77 -15.51 -9.93
C ILE A 100 -8.50 -16.26 -10.30
N ARG A 101 -7.57 -15.57 -10.92
CA ARG A 101 -6.32 -16.18 -11.40
C ARG A 101 -5.25 -16.12 -10.34
#